data_6607ee3d9761ab8207082891b81a76e4
#
_entry.id   6607ee3d9761ab8207082891b81a76e4
#
_cell.length_a   1.000
_cell.length_b   1.000
_cell.length_c   1.000
_cell.angle_alpha   90.00
_cell.angle_beta   90.00
_cell.angle_gamma   90.00
#
_symmetry.space_group_name_H-M   'P 1'
#
loop_
_entity.id
_entity.type
_entity.pdbx_description
1 polymer ?
#
loop_
_entity_poly.entity_id
_entity_poly.type
_entity_poly.pdbx_seq_one_letter_code
_entity_poly.pdbx_strand_id
1 'polypeptide(L)'
;MPPLDEYALSSKQIETGMLVLKKRQHKVMLLCVTTSTLFIASVVAIFLQQDFIYSFFGLSQQVEQLHLPLTLEASLTDLAPQHDYFFNLLSWFGWLFLKLFAAFFGAFFTVYFLRKFHFFYIRFQSFILKFVGWLSAFIIIWSGLTYVQYDLNNEEKEAAHELVYYERNIQDSAIAHYLAEENVEKPVQAYILAQTALLHQPADKNTAIPYIVELVKAEKTDPYFIEYGFKPEQLWIMQYQVYGKALTPLAQSVESQVRQAQRFSYWANIIIIAISLLSAVLSLIFYLLSHRLQLRT
;
A
#
# COMPACT_ATOMS: atom_id res chain seq x y z
N MET A 1 -45.87 41.40 43.62
CA MET A 1 -44.75 41.15 42.77
C MET A 1 -43.78 40.28 43.55
N PRO A 2 -43.47 39.04 43.17
CA PRO A 2 -42.46 38.27 43.84
C PRO A 2 -41.10 38.95 43.62
N PRO A 3 -40.18 38.89 44.57
CA PRO A 3 -38.86 39.54 44.48
C PRO A 3 -38.06 38.91 43.35
N LEU A 4 -37.50 39.74 42.47
CA LEU A 4 -36.69 39.39 41.29
C LEU A 4 -35.36 38.65 41.67
N ASP A 5 -35.02 38.56 42.96
CA ASP A 5 -33.76 37.98 43.42
C ASP A 5 -33.76 36.45 43.56
N GLU A 6 -34.93 35.79 43.44
CA GLU A 6 -35.06 34.34 43.65
C GLU A 6 -34.53 33.50 42.47
N TYR A 7 -34.22 34.15 41.33
CA TYR A 7 -33.69 33.48 40.12
C TYR A 7 -32.27 33.90 39.74
N ALA A 8 -31.63 34.72 40.56
CA ALA A 8 -30.24 35.11 40.30
C ALA A 8 -29.28 33.93 40.56
N LEU A 9 -28.84 33.28 39.49
CA LEU A 9 -27.79 32.26 39.59
C LEU A 9 -26.54 32.85 40.25
N SER A 10 -26.04 32.21 41.30
CA SER A 10 -24.82 32.68 41.94
C SER A 10 -23.63 32.63 40.98
N SER A 11 -22.72 33.60 41.03
CA SER A 11 -21.54 33.65 40.15
C SER A 11 -20.75 32.33 40.17
N LYS A 12 -20.72 31.62 41.28
CA LYS A 12 -20.11 30.31 41.46
C LYS A 12 -20.82 29.20 40.70
N GLN A 13 -22.16 29.26 40.56
CA GLN A 13 -22.93 28.31 39.75
C GLN A 13 -22.71 28.56 38.24
N ILE A 14 -22.55 29.81 37.80
CA ILE A 14 -22.24 30.17 36.42
C ILE A 14 -20.84 29.68 36.09
N GLU A 15 -19.86 29.90 36.96
CA GLU A 15 -18.47 29.46 36.76
C GLU A 15 -18.35 27.94 36.66
N THR A 16 -18.99 27.20 37.56
CA THR A 16 -19.03 25.73 37.52
C THR A 16 -19.73 25.22 36.28
N GLY A 17 -20.82 25.86 35.84
CA GLY A 17 -21.52 25.54 34.59
C GLY A 17 -20.62 25.73 33.34
N MET A 18 -19.89 26.83 33.29
CA MET A 18 -18.94 27.10 32.20
C MET A 18 -17.78 26.06 32.16
N LEU A 19 -17.24 25.67 33.29
CA LEU A 19 -16.20 24.63 33.38
C LEU A 19 -16.72 23.28 32.86
N VAL A 20 -17.94 22.90 33.20
CA VAL A 20 -18.59 21.67 32.72
C VAL A 20 -18.78 21.72 31.19
N LEU A 21 -19.26 22.85 30.66
CA LEU A 21 -19.45 23.05 29.22
C LEU A 21 -18.12 22.97 28.47
N LYS A 22 -17.08 23.63 28.97
CA LYS A 22 -15.74 23.59 28.39
C LYS A 22 -15.15 22.17 28.37
N LYS A 23 -15.37 21.39 29.46
CA LYS A 23 -14.96 19.98 29.52
C LYS A 23 -15.72 19.10 28.50
N ARG A 24 -17.02 19.34 28.32
CA ARG A 24 -17.83 18.64 27.31
C ARG A 24 -17.40 19.00 25.91
N GLN A 25 -17.19 20.28 25.62
CA GLN A 25 -16.66 20.75 24.33
C GLN A 25 -15.34 20.08 23.97
N HIS A 26 -14.41 19.99 24.93
CA HIS A 26 -13.11 19.35 24.70
C HIS A 26 -13.25 17.85 24.36
N LYS A 27 -14.17 17.13 25.05
CA LYS A 27 -14.45 15.71 24.73
C LYS A 27 -15.04 15.54 23.33
N VAL A 28 -16.03 16.37 22.95
CA VAL A 28 -16.65 16.32 21.61
C VAL A 28 -15.64 16.66 20.52
N MET A 29 -14.76 17.62 20.77
CA MET A 29 -13.71 17.97 19.86
C MET A 29 -12.69 16.82 19.67
N LEU A 30 -12.32 16.12 20.74
CA LEU A 30 -11.44 14.96 20.66
C LEU A 30 -12.10 13.84 19.84
N LEU A 31 -13.40 13.59 20.01
CA LEU A 31 -14.16 12.65 19.20
C LEU A 31 -14.21 13.08 17.72
N CYS A 32 -14.37 14.36 17.43
CA CYS A 32 -14.31 14.89 16.07
C CYS A 32 -12.95 14.62 15.41
N VAL A 33 -11.86 14.87 16.12
CA VAL A 33 -10.50 14.61 15.62
C VAL A 33 -10.29 13.13 15.34
N THR A 34 -10.67 12.25 16.28
CA THR A 34 -10.51 10.79 16.10
C THR A 34 -11.33 10.25 14.94
N THR A 35 -12.58 10.69 14.78
CA THR A 35 -13.42 10.27 13.63
C THR A 35 -12.92 10.81 12.32
N SER A 36 -12.38 12.03 12.27
CA SER A 36 -11.74 12.59 11.07
C SER A 36 -10.48 11.84 10.67
N THR A 37 -9.66 11.46 11.65
CA THR A 37 -8.45 10.64 11.39
C THR A 37 -8.84 9.26 10.87
N LEU A 38 -9.87 8.64 11.45
CA LEU A 38 -10.38 7.35 10.99
C LEU A 38 -10.93 7.44 9.55
N PHE A 39 -11.61 8.53 9.22
CA PHE A 39 -12.08 8.78 7.85
C PHE A 39 -10.92 8.86 6.86
N ILE A 40 -9.89 9.66 7.15
CA ILE A 40 -8.71 9.80 6.28
C ILE A 40 -8.01 8.45 6.13
N ALA A 41 -7.79 7.72 7.23
CA ALA A 41 -7.17 6.40 7.19
C ALA A 41 -7.97 5.39 6.36
N SER A 42 -9.31 5.39 6.46
CA SER A 42 -10.15 4.51 5.66
C SER A 42 -10.13 4.86 4.17
N VAL A 43 -10.06 6.14 3.81
CA VAL A 43 -9.89 6.56 2.41
C VAL A 43 -8.56 6.05 1.85
N VAL A 44 -7.46 6.18 2.58
CA VAL A 44 -6.16 5.65 2.16
C VAL A 44 -6.21 4.12 2.03
N ALA A 45 -6.87 3.44 2.97
CA ALA A 45 -7.01 1.99 2.96
C ALA A 45 -7.76 1.46 1.72
N ILE A 46 -8.71 2.22 1.13
CA ILE A 46 -9.40 1.83 -0.12
C ILE A 46 -8.41 1.61 -1.25
N PHE A 47 -7.37 2.43 -1.35
CA PHE A 47 -6.37 2.33 -2.42
C PHE A 47 -5.35 1.22 -2.18
N LEU A 48 -5.02 0.91 -0.94
CA LEU A 48 -3.95 -0.02 -0.59
C LEU A 48 -4.45 -1.47 -0.36
N GLN A 49 -5.73 -1.65 -0.04
CA GLN A 49 -6.27 -2.93 0.43
C GLN A 49 -6.19 -4.05 -0.62
N GLN A 50 -6.33 -3.71 -1.89
CA GLN A 50 -6.34 -4.69 -2.97
C GLN A 50 -4.95 -5.32 -3.15
N ASP A 51 -3.93 -4.49 -3.29
CA ASP A 51 -2.53 -4.95 -3.44
C ASP A 51 -2.09 -5.73 -2.20
N PHE A 52 -2.48 -5.26 -1.00
CA PHE A 52 -2.19 -5.96 0.24
C PHE A 52 -2.81 -7.35 0.29
N ILE A 53 -4.09 -7.49 -0.08
CA ILE A 53 -4.78 -8.79 -0.06
C ILE A 53 -4.18 -9.73 -1.09
N TYR A 54 -3.92 -9.27 -2.32
CA TYR A 54 -3.31 -10.12 -3.34
C TYR A 54 -1.91 -10.56 -2.91
N SER A 55 -1.09 -9.66 -2.39
CA SER A 55 0.24 -10.00 -1.85
C SER A 55 0.17 -10.99 -0.70
N PHE A 56 -0.84 -10.90 0.17
CA PHE A 56 -1.04 -11.87 1.27
C PHE A 56 -1.28 -13.29 0.76
N PHE A 57 -1.93 -13.45 -0.40
CA PHE A 57 -2.13 -14.74 -1.05
C PHE A 57 -0.96 -15.16 -1.97
N GLY A 58 0.16 -14.41 -1.98
CA GLY A 58 1.28 -14.66 -2.88
C GLY A 58 0.98 -14.36 -4.34
N LEU A 59 -0.06 -13.57 -4.60
CA LEU A 59 -0.52 -13.19 -5.93
C LEU A 59 -0.14 -11.75 -6.22
N SER A 60 0.16 -11.45 -7.48
CA SER A 60 0.25 -10.08 -7.98
C SER A 60 -0.76 -9.89 -9.13
N GLN A 61 -1.09 -8.64 -9.44
CA GLN A 61 -2.01 -8.34 -10.55
C GLN A 61 -1.26 -8.10 -11.87
N GLN A 62 0.04 -7.86 -11.76
CA GLN A 62 0.95 -7.64 -12.88
C GLN A 62 2.24 -8.39 -12.60
N VAL A 63 3.00 -8.65 -13.66
CA VAL A 63 4.38 -9.13 -13.50
C VAL A 63 5.20 -7.97 -12.94
N GLU A 64 5.68 -8.11 -11.71
CA GLU A 64 6.41 -7.06 -10.98
C GLU A 64 7.90 -7.36 -10.89
N GLN A 65 8.27 -8.63 -11.01
CA GLN A 65 9.64 -9.12 -10.88
C GLN A 65 9.89 -10.23 -11.86
N LEU A 66 11.14 -10.36 -12.29
CA LEU A 66 11.61 -11.50 -13.05
C LEU A 66 11.74 -12.72 -12.12
N HIS A 67 11.00 -13.77 -12.43
CA HIS A 67 11.11 -15.04 -11.72
C HIS A 67 11.90 -16.04 -12.55
N LEU A 68 13.00 -16.51 -11.99
CA LEU A 68 13.83 -17.53 -12.61
C LEU A 68 13.31 -18.93 -12.25
N PRO A 69 13.23 -19.86 -13.21
CA PRO A 69 12.90 -21.24 -12.90
C PRO A 69 14.06 -21.93 -12.17
N LEU A 70 13.75 -22.96 -11.39
CA LEU A 70 14.73 -23.68 -10.54
C LEU A 70 15.96 -24.17 -11.31
N THR A 71 15.79 -24.52 -12.57
CA THR A 71 16.88 -25.00 -13.45
C THR A 71 17.93 -23.93 -13.78
N LEU A 72 17.55 -22.66 -13.72
CA LEU A 72 18.44 -21.51 -14.00
C LEU A 72 18.87 -20.75 -12.76
N GLU A 73 18.22 -21.00 -11.62
CA GLU A 73 18.44 -20.23 -10.39
C GLU A 73 19.92 -20.23 -9.94
N ALA A 74 20.60 -21.35 -10.10
CA ALA A 74 22.01 -21.50 -9.69
C ALA A 74 23.00 -20.63 -10.49
N SER A 75 22.71 -20.38 -11.77
CA SER A 75 23.58 -19.60 -12.67
C SER A 75 23.26 -18.11 -12.71
N LEU A 76 22.01 -17.72 -12.34
CA LEU A 76 21.53 -16.35 -12.42
C LEU A 76 21.24 -15.73 -11.04
N THR A 77 21.53 -16.44 -9.93
CA THR A 77 21.25 -15.94 -8.57
C THR A 77 21.92 -14.59 -8.29
N ASP A 78 23.10 -14.35 -8.86
CA ASP A 78 23.82 -13.09 -8.71
C ASP A 78 23.18 -11.93 -9.51
N LEU A 79 22.40 -12.24 -10.56
CA LEU A 79 21.80 -11.25 -11.45
C LEU A 79 20.35 -10.89 -11.06
N ALA A 80 19.62 -11.83 -10.45
CA ALA A 80 18.24 -11.61 -10.02
C ALA A 80 17.98 -12.33 -8.68
N PRO A 81 18.37 -11.72 -7.55
CA PRO A 81 18.15 -12.32 -6.24
C PRO A 81 16.66 -12.55 -6.00
N GLN A 82 16.27 -13.82 -5.84
CA GLN A 82 14.91 -14.18 -5.50
C GLN A 82 14.68 -13.96 -4.00
N HIS A 83 13.94 -12.94 -3.67
CA HIS A 83 13.51 -12.73 -2.29
C HIS A 83 12.36 -13.69 -1.96
N ASP A 84 12.52 -14.47 -0.88
CA ASP A 84 11.45 -15.29 -0.33
C ASP A 84 10.24 -14.39 0.00
N TYR A 85 9.06 -14.79 -0.47
CA TYR A 85 7.81 -14.08 -0.22
C TYR A 85 7.59 -13.72 1.25
N PHE A 86 7.91 -14.65 2.16
CA PHE A 86 7.79 -14.44 3.60
C PHE A 86 8.71 -13.33 4.10
N PHE A 87 9.98 -13.32 3.69
CA PHE A 87 10.93 -12.27 4.07
C PHE A 87 10.56 -10.92 3.45
N ASN A 88 10.03 -10.92 2.24
CA ASN A 88 9.55 -9.69 1.58
C ASN A 88 8.34 -9.10 2.32
N LEU A 89 7.39 -9.94 2.72
CA LEU A 89 6.24 -9.53 3.53
C LEU A 89 6.69 -9.03 4.92
N LEU A 90 7.61 -9.73 5.57
CA LEU A 90 8.15 -9.34 6.87
C LEU A 90 8.92 -8.01 6.78
N SER A 91 9.72 -7.82 5.74
CA SER A 91 10.43 -6.57 5.46
C SER A 91 9.45 -5.42 5.23
N TRP A 92 8.39 -5.65 4.42
CA TRP A 92 7.35 -4.66 4.17
C TRP A 92 6.64 -4.24 5.47
N PHE A 93 6.26 -5.20 6.33
CA PHE A 93 5.70 -4.90 7.65
C PHE A 93 6.71 -4.17 8.53
N GLY A 94 7.96 -4.60 8.54
CA GLY A 94 9.03 -3.94 9.29
C GLY A 94 9.16 -2.46 8.89
N TRP A 95 9.21 -2.17 7.60
CA TRP A 95 9.23 -0.80 7.07
C TRP A 95 7.96 -0.01 7.41
N LEU A 96 6.78 -0.64 7.33
CA LEU A 96 5.51 0.01 7.69
C LEU A 96 5.51 0.41 9.17
N PHE A 97 5.87 -0.51 10.08
CA PHE A 97 5.97 -0.23 11.50
C PHE A 97 7.03 0.82 11.80
N LEU A 98 8.21 0.71 11.21
CA LEU A 98 9.29 1.70 11.39
C LEU A 98 8.82 3.10 10.98
N LYS A 99 8.19 3.24 9.81
CA LYS A 99 7.64 4.52 9.34
C LYS A 99 6.57 5.06 10.29
N LEU A 100 5.66 4.19 10.74
CA LEU A 100 4.58 4.58 11.65
C LEU A 100 5.15 5.11 12.98
N PHE A 101 6.06 4.35 13.61
CA PHE A 101 6.67 4.75 14.86
C PHE A 101 7.53 6.00 14.71
N ALA A 102 8.40 6.04 13.70
CA ALA A 102 9.29 7.17 13.47
C ALA A 102 8.50 8.45 13.15
N ALA A 103 7.45 8.37 12.32
CA ALA A 103 6.61 9.53 12.01
C ALA A 103 5.78 9.97 13.23
N PHE A 104 5.23 9.02 13.99
CA PHE A 104 4.42 9.33 15.18
C PHE A 104 5.26 10.03 16.25
N PHE A 105 6.35 9.41 16.68
CA PHE A 105 7.20 9.98 17.72
C PHE A 105 7.99 11.21 17.22
N GLY A 106 8.47 11.17 15.96
CA GLY A 106 9.13 12.29 15.32
C GLY A 106 8.25 13.53 15.24
N ALA A 107 6.95 13.37 14.96
CA ALA A 107 6.00 14.47 14.97
C ALA A 107 5.82 15.08 16.35
N PHE A 108 5.79 14.29 17.45
CA PHE A 108 5.78 14.82 18.82
C PHE A 108 7.05 15.58 19.13
N PHE A 109 8.21 15.03 18.79
CA PHE A 109 9.50 15.70 18.96
C PHE A 109 9.55 17.02 18.21
N THR A 110 9.10 17.04 16.96
CA THR A 110 9.06 18.25 16.12
C THR A 110 8.20 19.33 16.74
N VAL A 111 6.96 19.00 17.19
CA VAL A 111 6.08 19.97 17.87
C VAL A 111 6.69 20.45 19.19
N TYR A 112 7.32 19.54 19.95
CA TYR A 112 8.01 19.92 21.20
C TYR A 112 9.18 20.87 20.93
N PHE A 113 9.98 20.60 19.91
CA PHE A 113 11.11 21.45 19.53
C PHE A 113 10.65 22.82 18.99
N LEU A 114 9.63 22.84 18.13
CA LEU A 114 9.06 24.08 17.59
C LEU A 114 8.52 25.00 18.69
N ARG A 115 8.02 24.45 19.76
CA ARG A 115 7.56 25.25 20.93
C ARG A 115 8.67 26.01 21.62
N LYS A 116 9.95 25.69 21.42
CA LYS A 116 11.08 26.48 21.94
C LYS A 116 11.20 27.84 21.25
N PHE A 117 10.72 27.97 20.01
CA PHE A 117 10.72 29.25 19.29
C PHE A 117 9.51 30.09 19.69
N HIS A 118 9.77 31.36 20.03
CA HIS A 118 8.75 32.31 20.53
C HIS A 118 7.55 32.43 19.59
N PHE A 119 7.79 32.44 18.25
CA PHE A 119 6.74 32.52 17.23
C PHE A 119 5.75 31.37 17.30
N PHE A 120 6.24 30.14 17.47
CA PHE A 120 5.41 28.93 17.56
C PHE A 120 4.82 28.75 18.96
N TYR A 121 5.52 29.21 20.02
CA TYR A 121 5.04 29.11 21.40
C TYR A 121 3.68 29.78 21.58
N ILE A 122 3.49 30.98 21.04
CA ILE A 122 2.25 31.74 21.14
C ILE A 122 1.12 31.04 20.36
N ARG A 123 1.43 30.51 19.17
CA ARG A 123 0.42 29.85 18.29
C ARG A 123 0.04 28.46 18.75
N PHE A 124 0.97 27.68 19.30
CA PHE A 124 0.69 26.32 19.80
C PHE A 124 0.06 26.28 21.21
N GLN A 125 -0.51 27.37 21.70
CA GLN A 125 -1.34 27.34 22.92
C GLN A 125 -2.67 26.61 22.67
N SER A 126 -3.25 26.75 21.50
CA SER A 126 -4.46 26.04 21.09
C SER A 126 -4.18 24.56 20.81
N PHE A 127 -5.05 23.67 21.33
CA PHE A 127 -4.98 22.22 21.04
C PHE A 127 -5.07 21.93 19.53
N ILE A 128 -5.93 22.68 18.81
CA ILE A 128 -6.12 22.53 17.35
C ILE A 128 -4.82 22.77 16.60
N LEU A 129 -4.13 23.89 16.91
CA LEU A 129 -2.88 24.24 16.24
C LEU A 129 -1.74 23.28 16.61
N LYS A 130 -1.72 22.73 17.82
CA LYS A 130 -0.79 21.64 18.19
C LYS A 130 -1.03 20.39 17.36
N PHE A 131 -2.32 19.99 17.20
CA PHE A 131 -2.69 18.82 16.41
C PHE A 131 -2.39 19.02 14.93
N VAL A 132 -2.72 20.18 14.35
CA VAL A 132 -2.37 20.50 12.96
C VAL A 132 -0.85 20.48 12.76
N GLY A 133 -0.10 21.07 13.68
CA GLY A 133 1.37 21.04 13.62
C GLY A 133 1.93 19.62 13.74
N TRP A 134 1.36 18.79 14.61
CA TRP A 134 1.71 17.39 14.75
C TRP A 134 1.38 16.59 13.47
N LEU A 135 0.17 16.76 12.92
CA LEU A 135 -0.26 16.08 11.70
C LEU A 135 0.62 16.47 10.50
N SER A 136 0.92 17.77 10.36
CA SER A 136 1.81 18.24 9.30
C SER A 136 3.21 17.64 9.42
N ALA A 137 3.77 17.62 10.63
CA ALA A 137 5.07 16.99 10.89
C ALA A 137 5.02 15.47 10.62
N PHE A 138 3.95 14.78 11.01
CA PHE A 138 3.75 13.37 10.74
C PHE A 138 3.76 13.10 9.23
N ILE A 139 2.99 13.87 8.44
CA ILE A 139 2.93 13.71 6.99
C ILE A 139 4.31 13.94 6.35
N ILE A 140 5.03 14.99 6.76
CA ILE A 140 6.35 15.31 6.22
C ILE A 140 7.35 14.19 6.51
N ILE A 141 7.40 13.70 7.76
CA ILE A 141 8.31 12.61 8.15
C ILE A 141 7.94 11.31 7.44
N TRP A 142 6.64 10.98 7.37
CA TRP A 142 6.16 9.81 6.65
C TRP A 142 6.53 9.84 5.16
N SER A 143 6.31 10.97 4.50
CA SER A 143 6.67 11.17 3.09
C SER A 143 8.18 11.08 2.87
N GLY A 144 8.97 11.68 3.76
CA GLY A 144 10.44 11.60 3.72
C GLY A 144 10.96 10.17 3.86
N LEU A 145 10.42 9.41 4.83
CA LEU A 145 10.79 7.99 5.02
C LEU A 145 10.32 7.10 3.86
N THR A 146 9.19 7.45 3.23
CA THR A 146 8.72 6.74 2.04
C THR A 146 9.63 7.00 0.85
N TYR A 147 10.12 8.24 0.70
CA TYR A 147 11.10 8.58 -0.33
C TYR A 147 12.42 7.83 -0.11
N VAL A 148 12.94 7.80 1.12
CA VAL A 148 14.16 7.05 1.46
C VAL A 148 13.99 5.56 1.16
N GLN A 149 12.84 4.98 1.52
CA GLN A 149 12.56 3.56 1.18
C GLN A 149 12.51 3.33 -0.32
N TYR A 150 11.93 4.27 -1.08
CA TYR A 150 11.88 4.20 -2.53
C TYR A 150 13.28 4.25 -3.13
N ASP A 151 14.12 5.16 -2.64
CA ASP A 151 15.50 5.34 -3.10
C ASP A 151 16.36 4.09 -2.82
N LEU A 152 16.28 3.54 -1.61
CA LEU A 152 16.97 2.29 -1.25
C LEU A 152 16.55 1.08 -2.09
N ASN A 153 15.27 1.00 -2.48
CA ASN A 153 14.78 -0.09 -3.33
C ASN A 153 15.02 0.18 -4.82
N ASN A 154 15.44 1.38 -5.19
CA ASN A 154 15.56 1.77 -6.59
C ASN A 154 16.82 1.16 -7.22
N GLU A 155 17.92 1.06 -6.49
CA GLU A 155 19.16 0.46 -6.99
C GLU A 155 18.95 -1.00 -7.43
N GLU A 156 18.24 -1.82 -6.62
CA GLU A 156 17.92 -3.20 -6.98
C GLU A 156 16.97 -3.27 -8.19
N LYS A 157 16.00 -2.35 -8.25
CA LYS A 157 15.06 -2.26 -9.38
C LYS A 157 15.72 -1.77 -10.67
N GLU A 158 16.67 -0.84 -10.59
CA GLU A 158 17.42 -0.37 -11.75
C GLU A 158 18.29 -1.49 -12.33
N ALA A 159 19.00 -2.24 -11.51
CA ALA A 159 19.77 -3.40 -11.96
C ALA A 159 18.87 -4.47 -12.65
N ALA A 160 17.72 -4.79 -12.02
CA ALA A 160 16.75 -5.70 -12.60
C ALA A 160 16.11 -5.12 -13.89
N HIS A 161 15.91 -3.81 -13.96
CA HIS A 161 15.37 -3.12 -15.13
C HIS A 161 16.36 -3.12 -16.29
N GLU A 162 17.65 -2.92 -16.04
CA GLU A 162 18.68 -3.00 -17.07
C GLU A 162 18.72 -4.37 -17.76
N LEU A 163 18.52 -5.45 -17.01
CA LEU A 163 18.47 -6.82 -17.55
C LEU A 163 17.30 -7.04 -18.53
N VAL A 164 16.15 -6.44 -18.24
CA VAL A 164 14.90 -6.66 -19.00
C VAL A 164 14.64 -5.55 -20.03
N TYR A 165 15.42 -4.46 -20.00
CA TYR A 165 15.21 -3.32 -20.88
C TYR A 165 15.57 -3.63 -22.33
N TYR A 166 14.74 -3.18 -23.26
CA TYR A 166 14.97 -3.18 -24.70
C TYR A 166 14.24 -2.00 -25.34
N GLU A 167 14.78 -1.46 -26.45
CA GLU A 167 14.16 -0.32 -27.14
C GLU A 167 13.10 -0.75 -28.18
N ARG A 168 13.42 -1.71 -29.03
CA ARG A 168 12.55 -2.14 -30.14
C ARG A 168 12.34 -3.64 -30.22
N ASN A 169 13.38 -4.40 -29.94
CA ASN A 169 13.35 -5.85 -30.08
C ASN A 169 13.79 -6.49 -28.76
N ILE A 170 12.95 -7.35 -28.21
CA ILE A 170 13.24 -8.07 -26.97
C ILE A 170 14.53 -8.89 -27.04
N GLN A 171 14.94 -9.32 -28.25
CA GLN A 171 16.18 -10.04 -28.46
C GLN A 171 17.43 -9.18 -28.20
N ASP A 172 17.28 -7.85 -28.17
CA ASP A 172 18.37 -6.92 -27.84
C ASP A 172 18.53 -6.72 -26.33
N SER A 173 17.66 -7.31 -25.50
CA SER A 173 17.78 -7.25 -24.04
C SER A 173 18.96 -8.09 -23.54
N ALA A 174 19.60 -7.64 -22.44
CA ALA A 174 20.72 -8.37 -21.84
C ALA A 174 20.34 -9.80 -21.46
N ILE A 175 19.11 -9.99 -20.96
CA ILE A 175 18.60 -11.32 -20.60
C ILE A 175 18.43 -12.24 -21.81
N ALA A 176 18.00 -11.72 -22.99
CA ALA A 176 17.85 -12.51 -24.19
C ALA A 176 19.20 -13.00 -24.71
N HIS A 177 20.22 -12.15 -24.68
CA HIS A 177 21.60 -12.52 -25.04
C HIS A 177 22.13 -13.61 -24.12
N TYR A 178 21.95 -13.47 -22.81
CA TYR A 178 22.37 -14.48 -21.84
C TYR A 178 21.68 -15.83 -22.10
N LEU A 179 20.36 -15.85 -22.34
CA LEU A 179 19.62 -17.09 -22.61
C LEU A 179 20.06 -17.77 -23.89
N ALA A 180 20.52 -17.00 -24.90
CA ALA A 180 21.05 -17.53 -26.15
C ALA A 180 22.45 -18.12 -25.98
N GLU A 181 23.32 -17.49 -25.16
CA GLU A 181 24.68 -17.97 -24.87
C GLU A 181 24.67 -19.28 -24.08
N GLU A 182 23.82 -19.40 -23.07
CA GLU A 182 23.70 -20.58 -22.21
C GLU A 182 22.92 -21.73 -22.86
N ASN A 183 22.42 -21.56 -24.09
CA ASN A 183 21.65 -22.56 -24.83
C ASN A 183 20.51 -23.19 -24.02
N VAL A 184 19.75 -22.33 -23.33
CA VAL A 184 18.65 -22.70 -22.44
C VAL A 184 17.49 -23.34 -23.22
N GLU A 185 16.73 -24.26 -22.62
CA GLU A 185 15.58 -24.89 -23.27
C GLU A 185 14.51 -23.87 -23.66
N LYS A 186 13.87 -24.10 -24.83
CA LYS A 186 12.86 -23.19 -25.37
C LYS A 186 11.74 -22.81 -24.42
N PRO A 187 11.14 -23.74 -23.63
CA PRO A 187 10.09 -23.34 -22.67
C PRO A 187 10.59 -22.40 -21.59
N VAL A 188 11.85 -22.58 -21.15
CA VAL A 188 12.46 -21.71 -20.15
C VAL A 188 12.77 -20.34 -20.73
N GLN A 189 13.30 -20.29 -21.97
CA GLN A 189 13.48 -19.01 -22.68
C GLN A 189 12.14 -18.28 -22.85
N ALA A 190 11.09 -18.99 -23.28
CA ALA A 190 9.76 -18.41 -23.45
C ALA A 190 9.18 -17.86 -22.14
N TYR A 191 9.42 -18.57 -21.02
CA TYR A 191 8.97 -18.12 -19.69
C TYR A 191 9.63 -16.81 -19.26
N ILE A 192 10.93 -16.68 -19.45
CA ILE A 192 11.69 -15.49 -19.09
C ILE A 192 11.36 -14.33 -20.02
N LEU A 193 11.35 -14.57 -21.36
CA LEU A 193 11.07 -13.52 -22.33
C LEU A 193 9.61 -13.01 -22.25
N ALA A 194 8.64 -13.88 -21.91
CA ALA A 194 7.28 -13.43 -21.65
C ALA A 194 7.21 -12.47 -20.45
N GLN A 195 7.93 -12.78 -19.35
CA GLN A 195 8.03 -11.88 -18.19
C GLN A 195 8.74 -10.58 -18.55
N THR A 196 9.86 -10.66 -19.28
CA THR A 196 10.62 -9.49 -19.75
C THR A 196 9.73 -8.52 -20.53
N ALA A 197 8.93 -9.03 -21.47
CA ALA A 197 8.00 -8.21 -22.24
C ALA A 197 6.92 -7.57 -21.37
N LEU A 198 6.43 -8.27 -20.33
CA LEU A 198 5.40 -7.75 -19.43
C LEU A 198 5.94 -6.83 -18.35
N LEU A 199 7.24 -6.91 -18.02
CA LEU A 199 7.94 -5.99 -17.12
C LEU A 199 8.30 -4.67 -17.80
N HIS A 200 8.33 -4.63 -19.13
CA HIS A 200 8.58 -3.41 -19.89
C HIS A 200 7.55 -2.31 -19.54
N GLN A 201 7.96 -1.05 -19.54
CA GLN A 201 7.09 0.08 -19.22
C GLN A 201 6.92 1.00 -20.46
N PRO A 202 5.73 1.02 -21.06
CA PRO A 202 4.50 0.26 -20.73
C PRO A 202 4.61 -1.22 -21.10
N ALA A 203 3.88 -2.11 -20.41
CA ALA A 203 3.92 -3.56 -20.64
C ALA A 203 3.65 -3.91 -22.12
N ASP A 204 4.61 -4.57 -22.76
CA ASP A 204 4.53 -4.96 -24.17
C ASP A 204 3.83 -6.32 -24.33
N LYS A 205 2.50 -6.27 -24.26
CA LYS A 205 1.65 -7.46 -24.38
C LYS A 205 1.79 -8.13 -25.75
N ASN A 206 2.03 -7.36 -26.81
CA ASN A 206 2.13 -7.90 -28.16
C ASN A 206 3.37 -8.77 -28.32
N THR A 207 4.49 -8.33 -27.79
CA THR A 207 5.73 -9.10 -27.76
C THR A 207 5.65 -10.29 -26.81
N ALA A 208 4.86 -10.22 -25.72
CA ALA A 208 4.65 -11.34 -24.80
C ALA A 208 3.83 -12.50 -25.39
N ILE A 209 2.87 -12.21 -26.28
CA ILE A 209 1.93 -13.20 -26.85
C ILE A 209 2.64 -14.45 -27.41
N PRO A 210 3.60 -14.36 -28.35
CA PRO A 210 4.21 -15.54 -28.94
C PRO A 210 4.89 -16.44 -27.90
N TYR A 211 5.53 -15.87 -26.90
CA TYR A 211 6.18 -16.63 -25.81
C TYR A 211 5.17 -17.31 -24.89
N ILE A 212 4.07 -16.64 -24.55
CA ILE A 212 2.99 -17.27 -23.76
C ILE A 212 2.33 -18.39 -24.55
N VAL A 213 2.12 -18.24 -25.85
CA VAL A 213 1.61 -19.31 -26.73
C VAL A 213 2.56 -20.51 -26.74
N GLU A 214 3.86 -20.28 -26.78
CA GLU A 214 4.87 -21.34 -26.71
C GLU A 214 4.80 -22.08 -25.36
N LEU A 215 4.66 -21.36 -24.25
CA LEU A 215 4.47 -21.96 -22.91
C LEU A 215 3.20 -22.80 -22.84
N VAL A 216 2.07 -22.29 -23.35
CA VAL A 216 0.78 -23.03 -23.42
C VAL A 216 0.91 -24.30 -24.25
N LYS A 217 1.69 -24.25 -25.32
CA LYS A 217 1.98 -25.42 -26.16
C LYS A 217 2.90 -26.39 -25.42
N ALA A 218 3.99 -25.89 -24.82
CA ALA A 218 4.96 -26.69 -24.10
C ALA A 218 4.31 -27.46 -22.94
N GLU A 219 3.44 -26.84 -22.15
CA GLU A 219 2.72 -27.53 -21.07
C GLU A 219 1.90 -28.74 -21.56
N LYS A 220 1.42 -28.71 -22.81
CA LYS A 220 0.66 -29.81 -23.40
C LYS A 220 1.50 -30.90 -24.02
N THR A 221 2.69 -30.56 -24.51
CA THR A 221 3.49 -31.45 -25.37
C THR A 221 4.81 -31.89 -24.74
N ASP A 222 5.30 -31.17 -23.73
CA ASP A 222 6.55 -31.46 -23.09
C ASP A 222 6.32 -32.23 -21.76
N PRO A 223 6.75 -33.49 -21.66
CA PRO A 223 6.58 -34.27 -20.43
C PRO A 223 7.41 -33.73 -19.25
N TYR A 224 8.47 -32.97 -19.52
CA TYR A 224 9.38 -32.38 -18.52
C TYR A 224 8.95 -30.98 -18.06
N PHE A 225 7.82 -30.45 -18.59
CA PHE A 225 7.37 -29.08 -18.30
C PHE A 225 7.30 -28.76 -16.79
N ILE A 226 6.88 -29.70 -15.98
CA ILE A 226 6.78 -29.55 -14.50
C ILE A 226 8.16 -29.50 -13.84
N GLU A 227 9.15 -30.19 -14.44
CA GLU A 227 10.52 -30.28 -13.90
C GLU A 227 11.29 -28.97 -14.05
N TYR A 228 10.89 -28.08 -14.97
CA TYR A 228 11.48 -26.76 -15.10
C TYR A 228 11.22 -25.86 -13.86
N GLY A 229 10.23 -26.17 -13.04
CA GLY A 229 9.95 -25.45 -11.80
C GLY A 229 9.34 -24.07 -12.02
N PHE A 230 8.52 -23.91 -13.07
CA PHE A 230 7.77 -22.69 -13.28
C PHE A 230 6.77 -22.44 -12.16
N LYS A 231 6.70 -21.20 -11.65
CA LYS A 231 5.74 -20.83 -10.63
C LYS A 231 4.33 -20.72 -11.23
N PRO A 232 3.33 -21.47 -10.74
CA PRO A 232 1.97 -21.44 -11.26
C PRO A 232 1.35 -20.04 -11.22
N GLU A 233 1.68 -19.25 -10.18
CA GLU A 233 1.21 -17.88 -10.00
C GLU A 233 1.73 -16.96 -11.11
N GLN A 234 2.99 -17.15 -11.54
CA GLN A 234 3.58 -16.38 -12.63
C GLN A 234 2.97 -16.78 -13.98
N LEU A 235 2.75 -18.05 -14.23
CA LEU A 235 2.06 -18.51 -15.43
C LEU A 235 0.62 -17.97 -15.47
N TRP A 236 -0.06 -17.96 -14.33
CA TRP A 236 -1.39 -17.39 -14.22
C TRP A 236 -1.40 -15.90 -14.55
N ILE A 237 -0.49 -15.10 -13.93
CA ILE A 237 -0.49 -13.64 -14.11
C ILE A 237 -0.13 -13.24 -15.56
N MET A 238 0.84 -13.91 -16.18
CA MET A 238 1.19 -13.68 -17.59
C MET A 238 0.01 -13.95 -18.53
N GLN A 239 -0.66 -15.10 -18.34
CA GLN A 239 -1.83 -15.45 -19.16
C GLN A 239 -3.01 -14.51 -18.89
N TYR A 240 -3.25 -14.15 -17.63
CA TYR A 240 -4.31 -13.23 -17.25
C TYR A 240 -4.10 -11.82 -17.77
N GLN A 241 -2.87 -11.31 -17.70
CA GLN A 241 -2.51 -9.96 -18.15
C GLN A 241 -2.69 -9.78 -19.67
N VAL A 242 -2.50 -10.86 -20.43
CA VAL A 242 -2.62 -10.84 -21.90
C VAL A 242 -4.01 -11.26 -22.36
N TYR A 243 -4.58 -12.34 -21.82
CA TYR A 243 -5.81 -12.95 -22.30
C TYR A 243 -7.01 -12.75 -21.36
N GLY A 244 -6.84 -12.20 -20.18
CA GLY A 244 -7.87 -12.04 -19.15
C GLY A 244 -8.34 -13.35 -18.50
N LYS A 245 -7.65 -14.47 -18.74
CA LYS A 245 -7.97 -15.80 -18.19
C LYS A 245 -6.77 -16.73 -18.20
N ALA A 246 -6.75 -17.71 -17.31
CA ALA A 246 -5.80 -18.81 -17.35
C ALA A 246 -6.16 -19.80 -18.45
N LEU A 247 -5.18 -20.21 -19.25
CA LEU A 247 -5.35 -21.09 -20.41
C LEU A 247 -4.84 -22.51 -20.14
N THR A 248 -3.95 -22.68 -19.17
CA THR A 248 -3.27 -23.95 -18.91
C THR A 248 -3.66 -24.52 -17.55
N PRO A 249 -3.64 -25.86 -17.38
CA PRO A 249 -3.97 -26.51 -16.11
C PRO A 249 -3.15 -26.01 -14.93
N LEU A 250 -1.82 -25.80 -15.13
CA LEU A 250 -0.93 -25.31 -14.08
C LEU A 250 -1.29 -23.87 -13.65
N ALA A 251 -1.58 -22.99 -14.60
CA ALA A 251 -2.08 -21.65 -14.30
C ALA A 251 -3.47 -21.67 -13.64
N GLN A 252 -4.37 -22.57 -14.08
CA GLN A 252 -5.70 -22.74 -13.49
C GLN A 252 -5.66 -23.26 -12.05
N SER A 253 -4.62 -23.98 -11.64
CA SER A 253 -4.49 -24.46 -10.25
C SER A 253 -4.53 -23.31 -9.23
N VAL A 254 -4.11 -22.11 -9.61
CA VAL A 254 -4.10 -20.90 -8.77
C VAL A 254 -5.46 -20.19 -8.72
N GLU A 255 -6.41 -20.51 -9.63
CA GLU A 255 -7.68 -19.79 -9.69
C GLU A 255 -8.52 -19.87 -8.39
N SER A 256 -8.38 -20.94 -7.62
CA SER A 256 -9.07 -21.06 -6.32
C SER A 256 -8.57 -20.00 -5.33
N GLN A 257 -7.26 -19.76 -5.29
CA GLN A 257 -6.62 -18.74 -4.45
C GLN A 257 -6.99 -17.34 -4.94
N VAL A 258 -6.97 -17.12 -6.26
CA VAL A 258 -7.40 -15.87 -6.88
C VAL A 258 -8.86 -15.54 -6.53
N ARG A 259 -9.77 -16.50 -6.64
CA ARG A 259 -11.18 -16.32 -6.25
C ARG A 259 -11.34 -16.00 -4.77
N GLN A 260 -10.51 -16.60 -3.90
CA GLN A 260 -10.49 -16.24 -2.47
C GLN A 260 -10.00 -14.81 -2.27
N ALA A 261 -8.87 -14.45 -2.87
CA ALA A 261 -8.33 -13.09 -2.79
C ALA A 261 -9.35 -12.05 -3.28
N GLN A 262 -10.03 -12.31 -4.41
CA GLN A 262 -11.09 -11.45 -4.92
C GLN A 262 -12.26 -11.29 -3.95
N ARG A 263 -12.72 -12.38 -3.34
CA ARG A 263 -13.81 -12.34 -2.33
C ARG A 263 -13.38 -11.52 -1.11
N PHE A 264 -12.18 -11.75 -0.60
CA PHE A 264 -11.65 -10.98 0.54
C PHE A 264 -11.51 -9.50 0.19
N SER A 265 -10.96 -9.18 -0.99
CA SER A 265 -10.85 -7.81 -1.47
C SER A 265 -12.22 -7.13 -1.60
N TYR A 266 -13.21 -7.83 -2.15
CA TYR A 266 -14.58 -7.32 -2.27
C TYR A 266 -15.21 -7.00 -0.90
N TRP A 267 -15.14 -7.93 0.07
CA TRP A 267 -15.67 -7.72 1.41
C TRP A 267 -14.90 -6.65 2.18
N ALA A 268 -13.58 -6.65 2.08
CA ALA A 268 -12.75 -5.61 2.69
C ALA A 268 -13.11 -4.23 2.16
N ASN A 269 -13.30 -4.08 0.85
CA ASN A 269 -13.70 -2.84 0.23
C ASN A 269 -15.07 -2.35 0.75
N ILE A 270 -16.07 -3.22 0.84
CA ILE A 270 -17.39 -2.88 1.40
C ILE A 270 -17.25 -2.39 2.86
N ILE A 271 -16.49 -3.12 3.69
CA ILE A 271 -16.30 -2.78 5.10
C ILE A 271 -15.59 -1.42 5.22
N ILE A 272 -14.52 -1.20 4.45
CA ILE A 272 -13.77 0.06 4.49
C ILE A 272 -14.63 1.23 4.03
N ILE A 273 -15.42 1.07 2.97
CA ILE A 273 -16.35 2.11 2.49
C ILE A 273 -17.41 2.39 3.57
N ALA A 274 -17.98 1.38 4.22
CA ALA A 274 -18.95 1.56 5.30
C ALA A 274 -18.34 2.32 6.50
N ILE A 275 -17.11 1.98 6.91
CA ILE A 275 -16.38 2.69 7.96
C ILE A 275 -16.09 4.12 7.53
N SER A 276 -15.70 4.35 6.30
CA SER A 276 -15.42 5.68 5.74
C SER A 276 -16.67 6.56 5.81
N LEU A 277 -17.81 6.08 5.33
CA LEU A 277 -19.07 6.82 5.36
C LEU A 277 -19.52 7.10 6.79
N LEU A 278 -19.47 6.10 7.67
CA LEU A 278 -19.85 6.26 9.07
C LEU A 278 -18.97 7.29 9.79
N SER A 279 -17.66 7.21 9.60
CA SER A 279 -16.70 8.14 10.21
C SER A 279 -16.85 9.56 9.66
N ALA A 280 -17.17 9.75 8.37
CA ALA A 280 -17.46 11.05 7.79
C ALA A 280 -18.71 11.70 8.43
N VAL A 281 -19.80 10.93 8.54
CA VAL A 281 -21.04 11.40 9.17
C VAL A 281 -20.82 11.74 10.65
N LEU A 282 -20.15 10.87 11.41
CA LEU A 282 -19.84 11.14 12.81
C LEU A 282 -18.93 12.36 12.98
N SER A 283 -17.93 12.52 12.14
CA SER A 283 -17.05 13.68 12.15
C SER A 283 -17.84 14.99 11.94
N LEU A 284 -18.77 14.99 10.98
CA LEU A 284 -19.63 16.15 10.73
C LEU A 284 -20.55 16.46 11.93
N ILE A 285 -21.17 15.43 12.52
CA ILE A 285 -22.02 15.60 13.71
C ILE A 285 -21.22 16.17 14.88
N PHE A 286 -20.06 15.61 15.19
CA PHE A 286 -19.21 16.08 16.29
C PHE A 286 -18.66 17.49 16.03
N TYR A 287 -18.34 17.82 14.77
CA TYR A 287 -17.95 19.18 14.39
C TYR A 287 -19.08 20.18 14.68
N LEU A 288 -20.31 19.89 14.23
CA LEU A 288 -21.48 20.77 14.46
C LEU A 288 -21.80 20.92 15.94
N LEU A 289 -21.71 19.81 16.72
CA LEU A 289 -21.91 19.84 18.18
C LEU A 289 -20.82 20.66 18.88
N SER A 290 -19.56 20.47 18.50
CA SER A 290 -18.44 21.24 19.04
C SER A 290 -18.59 22.74 18.76
N HIS A 291 -18.98 23.09 17.55
CA HIS A 291 -19.21 24.48 17.14
C HIS A 291 -20.38 25.12 17.93
N ARG A 292 -21.51 24.40 18.11
CA ARG A 292 -22.63 24.88 18.92
C ARG A 292 -22.25 25.07 20.39
N LEU A 293 -21.43 24.20 20.96
CA LEU A 293 -20.95 24.34 22.31
C LEU A 293 -20.01 25.53 22.48
N GLN A 294 -19.21 25.84 21.46
CA GLN A 294 -18.31 27.00 21.44
C GLN A 294 -19.08 28.34 21.44
N LEU A 295 -20.21 28.41 20.74
CA LEU A 295 -21.04 29.61 20.69
C LEU A 295 -21.81 29.89 22.01
N ARG A 296 -21.87 28.91 22.91
CA ARG A 296 -22.54 29.02 24.22
C ARG A 296 -21.60 29.22 25.42
N THR A 297 -20.29 29.12 25.17
CA THR A 297 -19.21 29.43 26.15
C THR A 297 -18.64 30.80 25.90
#